data_b39d30b47d5bf400b41f8a019f7c3668
#
_entry.id   b39d30b47d5bf400b41f8a019f7c3668
#
_cell.length_a   1.000
_cell.length_b   1.000
_cell.length_c   1.000
_cell.angle_alpha   90.00
_cell.angle_beta   90.00
_cell.angle_gamma   90.00
#
_symmetry.space_group_name_H-M   'P 1'
#
loop_
_entity.id
_entity.type
_entity.pdbx_description
1 polymer ?
#
loop_
_entity_poly.entity_id
_entity_poly.type
_entity_poly.pdbx_seq_one_letter_code
_entity_poly.pdbx_strand_id
1 'polypeptide(L)'
;ILEREHRLSYSPRLMRDMDKAVARIQKALANDETIAVFGDYDVDGITSTVLLLDYLKNCGAKCLRYIPRRIEDGYGLSKDAIQGLRDKGATLMITVDCGITGNEEIDFAASIGMDVVVTDHHQPPETLPDCVVVNPHVGDYGFPDLCGAGVAFQLARALSDLNTALGHIDLAAIATVADIVPLTGENRAIVACGLKRLNLSPRPGVAALMRSAGMEGKPLFSETIAFQLGPRLNAGGRLADASLSFQLLTGSDDFELAAIADRLNTEN
;
A
#
# COMPACT_ATOMS: atom_id res chain seq x y z
N ILE A 1 -27.29 -14.19 11.04
CA ILE A 1 -25.86 -14.61 11.10
C ILE A 1 -24.98 -13.64 10.31
N LEU A 2 -25.53 -12.85 9.37
CA LEU A 2 -24.76 -11.96 8.46
C LEU A 2 -24.56 -10.53 8.96
N GLU A 3 -25.15 -10.14 10.09
CA GLU A 3 -25.04 -8.79 10.67
C GLU A 3 -24.13 -8.68 11.90
N ARG A 4 -23.18 -9.59 12.08
CA ARG A 4 -22.11 -9.33 13.04
C ARG A 4 -21.26 -8.20 12.45
N GLU A 5 -21.39 -7.03 13.07
CA GLU A 5 -20.59 -5.85 12.81
C GLU A 5 -19.12 -6.25 12.60
N HIS A 6 -18.67 -6.17 11.36
CA HIS A 6 -17.25 -6.29 11.05
C HIS A 6 -16.58 -5.01 11.57
N ARG A 7 -16.03 -5.10 12.78
CA ARG A 7 -15.36 -3.97 13.42
C ARG A 7 -13.87 -4.10 13.21
N LEU A 8 -13.25 -3.01 12.83
CA LEU A 8 -11.81 -2.80 12.97
C LEU A 8 -11.54 -2.64 14.46
N SER A 9 -11.30 -3.77 15.15
CA SER A 9 -11.34 -3.87 16.61
C SER A 9 -10.03 -3.51 17.28
N TYR A 10 -8.91 -3.68 16.59
CA TYR A 10 -7.60 -3.38 17.16
C TYR A 10 -7.24 -1.91 16.95
N SER A 11 -6.67 -1.30 18.00
CA SER A 11 -6.06 0.03 17.84
C SER A 11 -4.76 -0.12 17.05
N PRO A 12 -4.53 0.67 15.99
CA PRO A 12 -3.27 0.63 15.26
C PRO A 12 -2.05 0.92 16.16
N ARG A 13 -2.26 1.65 17.25
CA ARG A 13 -1.20 1.98 18.22
C ARG A 13 -0.71 0.80 19.06
N LEU A 14 -1.34 -0.36 18.94
CA LEU A 14 -0.84 -1.60 19.53
C LEU A 14 0.31 -2.22 18.71
N MET A 15 0.46 -1.83 17.42
CA MET A 15 1.64 -2.24 16.65
C MET A 15 2.89 -1.58 17.25
N ARG A 16 3.93 -2.37 17.40
CA ARG A 16 5.23 -1.86 17.83
C ARG A 16 5.65 -0.70 16.93
N ASP A 17 6.25 0.31 17.52
CA ASP A 17 6.78 1.51 16.89
C ASP A 17 5.75 2.38 16.11
N MET A 18 4.46 2.05 16.12
CA MET A 18 3.43 2.87 15.43
C MET A 18 3.46 4.33 15.92
N ASP A 19 3.59 4.56 17.23
CA ASP A 19 3.66 5.93 17.77
C ASP A 19 4.92 6.68 17.32
N LYS A 20 6.05 5.97 17.17
CA LYS A 20 7.29 6.56 16.64
C LYS A 20 7.14 6.90 15.16
N ALA A 21 6.52 6.00 14.38
CA ALA A 21 6.21 6.25 12.96
C ALA A 21 5.33 7.48 12.80
N VAL A 22 4.23 7.55 13.55
CA VAL A 22 3.34 8.72 13.57
C VAL A 22 4.10 9.99 13.91
N ALA A 23 4.88 10.00 14.98
CA ALA A 23 5.64 11.17 15.41
C ALA A 23 6.66 11.62 14.34
N ARG A 24 7.36 10.67 13.69
CA ARG A 24 8.34 10.99 12.64
C ARG A 24 7.67 11.58 11.39
N ILE A 25 6.53 11.00 10.97
CA ILE A 25 5.77 11.50 9.82
C ILE A 25 5.17 12.88 10.12
N GLN A 26 4.59 13.08 11.29
CA GLN A 26 4.06 14.38 11.71
C GLN A 26 5.16 15.45 11.76
N LYS A 27 6.37 15.10 12.21
CA LYS A 27 7.54 15.99 12.16
C LYS A 27 7.89 16.35 10.72
N ALA A 28 7.87 15.39 9.79
CA ALA A 28 8.15 15.65 8.38
C ALA A 28 7.12 16.61 7.77
N LEU A 29 5.83 16.41 8.05
CA LEU A 29 4.74 17.29 7.60
C LEU A 29 4.91 18.71 8.16
N ALA A 30 5.20 18.85 9.45
CA ALA A 30 5.38 20.15 10.09
C ALA A 30 6.58 20.93 9.57
N ASN A 31 7.64 20.24 9.13
CA ASN A 31 8.87 20.83 8.59
C ASN A 31 8.90 20.92 7.06
N ASP A 32 7.79 20.62 6.38
CA ASP A 32 7.69 20.63 4.91
C ASP A 32 8.76 19.74 4.22
N GLU A 33 9.11 18.62 4.89
CA GLU A 33 10.10 17.65 4.38
C GLU A 33 9.52 16.89 3.17
N THR A 34 10.40 16.48 2.24
CA THR A 34 10.01 15.59 1.14
C THR A 34 10.01 14.15 1.63
N ILE A 35 8.85 13.50 1.56
CA ILE A 35 8.63 12.11 1.96
C ILE A 35 8.64 11.21 0.73
N ALA A 36 9.49 10.19 0.72
CA ALA A 36 9.46 9.14 -0.29
C ALA A 36 8.64 7.95 0.20
N VAL A 37 7.73 7.43 -0.63
CA VAL A 37 7.05 6.14 -0.41
C VAL A 37 7.69 5.13 -1.35
N PHE A 38 8.27 4.09 -0.76
CA PHE A 38 8.93 2.99 -1.47
C PHE A 38 8.08 1.73 -1.34
N GLY A 39 7.48 1.27 -2.41
CA GLY A 39 6.62 0.07 -2.42
C GLY A 39 7.21 -1.10 -3.18
N ASP A 40 6.44 -2.20 -3.24
CA ASP A 40 6.74 -3.33 -4.11
C ASP A 40 5.93 -3.27 -5.42
N TYR A 41 6.25 -4.15 -6.37
CA TYR A 41 5.71 -4.16 -7.74
C TYR A 41 4.42 -4.98 -7.91
N ASP A 42 4.00 -5.75 -6.91
CA ASP A 42 2.76 -6.52 -6.96
C ASP A 42 1.51 -5.69 -6.54
N VAL A 43 0.35 -6.32 -6.51
CA VAL A 43 -0.90 -5.61 -6.17
C VAL A 43 -0.86 -5.05 -4.75
N ASP A 44 -0.29 -5.78 -3.78
CA ASP A 44 -0.23 -5.31 -2.40
C ASP A 44 0.71 -4.10 -2.29
N GLY A 45 1.93 -4.17 -2.83
CA GLY A 45 2.86 -3.05 -2.85
C GLY A 45 2.35 -1.83 -3.61
N ILE A 46 1.71 -2.03 -4.78
CA ILE A 46 1.13 -0.94 -5.57
C ILE A 46 -0.01 -0.27 -4.82
N THR A 47 -0.97 -1.04 -4.28
CA THR A 47 -2.13 -0.48 -3.57
C THR A 47 -1.73 0.18 -2.25
N SER A 48 -0.75 -0.38 -1.53
CA SER A 48 -0.11 0.21 -0.35
C SER A 48 0.51 1.57 -0.68
N THR A 49 1.26 1.63 -1.79
CA THR A 49 1.89 2.86 -2.27
C THR A 49 0.85 3.92 -2.61
N VAL A 50 -0.20 3.55 -3.37
CA VAL A 50 -1.29 4.48 -3.72
C VAL A 50 -1.99 4.97 -2.47
N LEU A 51 -2.36 4.07 -1.55
CA LEU A 51 -3.05 4.39 -0.31
C LEU A 51 -2.28 5.42 0.50
N LEU A 52 -1.01 5.16 0.77
CA LEU A 52 -0.20 6.04 1.61
C LEU A 52 0.11 7.37 0.93
N LEU A 53 0.38 7.36 -0.38
CA LEU A 53 0.61 8.59 -1.15
C LEU A 53 -0.63 9.49 -1.21
N ASP A 54 -1.81 8.91 -1.48
CA ASP A 54 -3.07 9.67 -1.50
C ASP A 54 -3.31 10.30 -0.13
N TYR A 55 -3.12 9.52 0.95
CA TYR A 55 -3.28 10.01 2.31
C TYR A 55 -2.32 11.18 2.61
N LEU A 56 -1.01 10.99 2.36
CA LEU A 56 0.02 12.01 2.63
C LEU A 56 -0.18 13.29 1.80
N LYS A 57 -0.55 13.16 0.52
CA LYS A 57 -0.87 14.30 -0.34
C LYS A 57 -2.09 15.09 0.17
N ASN A 58 -3.11 14.39 0.65
CA ASN A 58 -4.28 15.03 1.27
C ASN A 58 -3.91 15.78 2.57
N CYS A 59 -2.83 15.39 3.23
CA CYS A 59 -2.23 16.13 4.35
C CYS A 59 -1.30 17.27 3.91
N GLY A 60 -1.13 17.50 2.61
CA GLY A 60 -0.26 18.56 2.05
C GLY A 60 1.21 18.19 1.93
N ALA A 61 1.57 16.91 2.07
CA ALA A 61 2.95 16.47 1.99
C ALA A 61 3.56 16.60 0.59
N LYS A 62 4.84 16.95 0.52
CA LYS A 62 5.67 16.77 -0.67
C LYS A 62 6.08 15.30 -0.77
N CYS A 63 5.57 14.60 -1.79
CA CYS A 63 5.78 13.17 -1.90
C CYS A 63 6.53 12.79 -3.17
N LEU A 64 7.49 11.89 -3.03
CA LEU A 64 8.08 11.09 -4.09
C LEU A 64 7.58 9.66 -3.97
N ARG A 65 7.65 8.90 -5.04
CA ARG A 65 7.38 7.46 -5.05
C ARG A 65 8.50 6.70 -5.72
N TYR A 66 8.69 5.47 -5.28
CA TYR A 66 9.47 4.47 -5.99
C TYR A 66 8.76 3.12 -5.93
N ILE A 67 8.62 2.47 -7.06
CA ILE A 67 8.15 1.10 -7.20
C ILE A 67 9.18 0.40 -8.07
N PRO A 68 9.85 -0.66 -7.60
CA PRO A 68 10.89 -1.34 -8.34
C PRO A 68 10.32 -2.01 -9.60
N ARG A 69 11.14 -2.13 -10.63
CA ARG A 69 10.84 -2.92 -11.83
C ARG A 69 11.32 -4.34 -11.58
N ARG A 70 10.38 -5.28 -11.57
CA ARG A 70 10.61 -6.68 -11.20
C ARG A 70 11.84 -7.32 -11.84
N ILE A 71 12.11 -7.03 -13.12
CA ILE A 71 13.18 -7.66 -13.89
C ILE A 71 14.52 -6.94 -13.70
N GLU A 72 14.50 -5.60 -13.61
CA GLU A 72 15.70 -4.78 -13.58
C GLU A 72 16.22 -4.55 -12.16
N ASP A 73 15.30 -4.25 -11.23
CA ASP A 73 15.67 -3.82 -9.88
C ASP A 73 15.63 -4.98 -8.85
N GLY A 74 14.89 -6.06 -9.15
CA GLY A 74 14.68 -7.17 -8.22
C GLY A 74 13.63 -6.86 -7.16
N TYR A 75 13.62 -7.64 -6.08
CA TYR A 75 12.72 -7.48 -4.93
C TYR A 75 13.40 -6.70 -3.81
N GLY A 76 12.65 -5.81 -3.14
CA GLY A 76 13.07 -5.10 -1.95
C GLY A 76 13.80 -3.79 -2.22
N LEU A 77 14.53 -3.32 -1.21
CA LEU A 77 15.25 -2.05 -1.26
C LEU A 77 16.50 -2.15 -2.12
N SER A 78 16.91 -1.03 -2.73
CA SER A 78 18.20 -0.92 -3.41
C SER A 78 18.89 0.40 -3.08
N LYS A 79 20.21 0.37 -2.90
CA LYS A 79 21.02 1.55 -2.55
C LYS A 79 20.94 2.62 -3.65
N ASP A 80 20.87 2.21 -4.93
CA ASP A 80 20.76 3.14 -6.06
C ASP A 80 19.40 3.87 -6.07
N ALA A 81 18.31 3.16 -5.79
CA ALA A 81 17.00 3.78 -5.68
C ALA A 81 16.93 4.76 -4.49
N ILE A 82 17.49 4.38 -3.34
CA ILE A 82 17.56 5.20 -2.13
C ILE A 82 18.39 6.47 -2.43
N GLN A 83 19.55 6.35 -3.07
CA GLN A 83 20.36 7.49 -3.48
C GLN A 83 19.57 8.41 -4.43
N GLY A 84 18.90 7.84 -5.44
CA GLY A 84 18.09 8.60 -6.38
C GLY A 84 16.91 9.35 -5.73
N LEU A 85 16.32 8.81 -4.66
CA LEU A 85 15.30 9.50 -3.87
C LEU A 85 15.92 10.63 -3.02
N ARG A 86 17.09 10.38 -2.44
CA ARG A 86 17.84 11.38 -1.67
C ARG A 86 18.24 12.56 -2.54
N ASP A 87 18.73 12.31 -3.75
CA ASP A 87 19.14 13.34 -4.72
C ASP A 87 17.95 14.22 -5.15
N LYS A 88 16.74 13.67 -5.12
CA LYS A 88 15.48 14.42 -5.35
C LYS A 88 14.97 15.15 -4.10
N GLY A 89 15.72 15.12 -3.00
CA GLY A 89 15.44 15.88 -1.78
C GLY A 89 14.66 15.11 -0.70
N ALA A 90 14.44 13.79 -0.84
CA ALA A 90 13.79 13.02 0.21
C ALA A 90 14.66 13.00 1.48
N THR A 91 14.04 13.25 2.63
CA THR A 91 14.68 13.17 3.96
C THR A 91 14.05 12.12 4.85
N LEU A 92 12.86 11.63 4.46
CA LEU A 92 12.17 10.52 5.06
C LEU A 92 11.74 9.54 3.96
N MET A 93 12.07 8.27 4.11
CA MET A 93 11.54 7.18 3.31
C MET A 93 10.57 6.34 4.17
N ILE A 94 9.40 6.08 3.64
CA ILE A 94 8.45 5.13 4.24
C ILE A 94 8.35 3.96 3.27
N THR A 95 8.74 2.77 3.71
CA THR A 95 8.53 1.56 2.91
C THR A 95 7.12 1.04 3.13
N VAL A 96 6.53 0.44 2.13
CA VAL A 96 5.24 -0.25 2.21
C VAL A 96 5.36 -1.60 1.54
N ASP A 97 4.93 -2.65 2.24
CA ASP A 97 4.96 -4.03 1.74
C ASP A 97 6.39 -4.55 1.43
N CYS A 98 7.39 -3.95 2.02
CA CYS A 98 8.80 -4.37 1.90
C CYS A 98 9.66 -3.69 2.97
N GLY A 99 10.92 -4.12 3.04
CA GLY A 99 11.96 -3.43 3.82
C GLY A 99 12.33 -4.09 5.13
N ILE A 100 11.54 -5.04 5.65
CA ILE A 100 11.85 -5.70 6.94
C ILE A 100 13.19 -6.46 6.93
N THR A 101 13.67 -6.85 5.76
CA THR A 101 14.95 -7.55 5.58
C THR A 101 16.07 -6.67 5.03
N GLY A 102 15.80 -5.38 4.80
CA GLY A 102 16.70 -4.45 4.12
C GLY A 102 17.71 -3.76 5.04
N ASN A 103 18.39 -4.50 5.94
CA ASN A 103 19.29 -3.92 6.93
C ASN A 103 20.39 -3.06 6.30
N GLU A 104 21.09 -3.58 5.29
CA GLU A 104 22.20 -2.86 4.64
C GLU A 104 21.72 -1.59 3.89
N GLU A 105 20.55 -1.66 3.25
CA GLU A 105 19.96 -0.54 2.52
C GLU A 105 19.48 0.55 3.48
N ILE A 106 18.96 0.16 4.64
CA ILE A 106 18.50 1.09 5.69
C ILE A 106 19.70 1.75 6.36
N ASP A 107 20.77 1.00 6.64
CA ASP A 107 22.03 1.57 7.14
C ASP A 107 22.62 2.56 6.12
N PHE A 108 22.55 2.23 4.82
CA PHE A 108 22.95 3.14 3.76
C PHE A 108 22.10 4.41 3.75
N ALA A 109 20.76 4.31 3.83
CA ALA A 109 19.86 5.47 3.91
C ALA A 109 20.23 6.39 5.07
N ALA A 110 20.47 5.84 6.26
CA ALA A 110 20.91 6.58 7.43
C ALA A 110 22.26 7.29 7.19
N SER A 111 23.23 6.63 6.53
CA SER A 111 24.55 7.18 6.24
C SER A 111 24.52 8.41 5.31
N ILE A 112 23.48 8.51 4.46
CA ILE A 112 23.27 9.66 3.56
C ILE A 112 22.25 10.68 4.10
N GLY A 113 21.86 10.55 5.38
CA GLY A 113 20.98 11.48 6.07
C GLY A 113 19.51 11.38 5.63
N MET A 114 19.00 10.17 5.39
CA MET A 114 17.60 9.88 5.14
C MET A 114 17.06 8.93 6.22
N ASP A 115 16.08 9.40 6.99
CA ASP A 115 15.38 8.57 7.97
C ASP A 115 14.49 7.54 7.27
N VAL A 116 14.31 6.37 7.89
CA VAL A 116 13.47 5.30 7.36
C VAL A 116 12.39 4.89 8.36
N VAL A 117 11.19 4.72 7.87
CA VAL A 117 10.08 4.04 8.57
C VAL A 117 9.69 2.83 7.71
N VAL A 118 9.93 1.65 8.23
CA VAL A 118 9.48 0.41 7.59
C VAL A 118 8.04 0.14 7.97
N THR A 119 7.16 -0.04 6.96
CA THR A 119 5.85 -0.66 7.14
C THR A 119 5.79 -1.90 6.26
N ASP A 120 5.68 -3.06 6.90
CA ASP A 120 5.79 -4.35 6.22
C ASP A 120 4.94 -5.39 6.94
N HIS A 121 4.60 -6.49 6.29
CA HIS A 121 3.85 -7.60 6.86
C HIS A 121 4.58 -8.94 6.74
N HIS A 122 5.70 -8.97 6.03
CA HIS A 122 6.51 -10.18 5.88
C HIS A 122 7.11 -10.63 7.21
N GLN A 123 7.48 -11.91 7.27
CA GLN A 123 8.08 -12.48 8.48
C GLN A 123 9.39 -11.75 8.81
N PRO A 124 9.54 -11.26 10.04
CA PRO A 124 10.73 -10.55 10.45
C PRO A 124 11.97 -11.48 10.50
N PRO A 125 13.16 -10.98 10.14
CA PRO A 125 14.42 -11.69 10.35
C PRO A 125 14.78 -11.75 11.83
N GLU A 126 15.82 -12.52 12.18
CA GLU A 126 16.35 -12.57 13.57
C GLU A 126 16.80 -11.20 14.06
N THR A 127 17.39 -10.40 13.18
CA THR A 127 17.83 -9.03 13.49
C THR A 127 17.03 -8.05 12.64
N LEU A 128 16.22 -7.24 13.32
CA LEU A 128 15.45 -6.18 12.67
C LEU A 128 16.38 -5.04 12.20
N PRO A 129 16.03 -4.31 11.14
CA PRO A 129 16.75 -3.11 10.73
C PRO A 129 16.71 -2.04 11.84
N ASP A 130 17.81 -1.27 11.95
CA ASP A 130 17.96 -0.20 12.94
C ASP A 130 17.21 1.07 12.52
N CYS A 131 15.88 0.97 12.52
CA CYS A 131 14.96 2.07 12.21
C CYS A 131 13.63 1.87 12.91
N VAL A 132 12.67 2.74 12.62
CA VAL A 132 11.27 2.55 13.05
C VAL A 132 10.63 1.44 12.23
N VAL A 133 10.16 0.37 12.89
CA VAL A 133 9.57 -0.80 12.23
C VAL A 133 8.13 -1.02 12.70
N VAL A 134 7.20 -0.86 11.79
CA VAL A 134 5.77 -1.17 11.96
C VAL A 134 5.45 -2.43 11.18
N ASN A 135 5.32 -3.54 11.91
CA ASN A 135 5.01 -4.85 11.32
C ASN A 135 4.13 -5.64 12.31
N PRO A 136 3.02 -6.25 11.88
CA PRO A 136 2.08 -6.92 12.76
C PRO A 136 2.65 -8.20 13.41
N HIS A 137 3.73 -8.76 12.87
CA HIS A 137 4.46 -9.88 13.46
C HIS A 137 5.46 -9.47 14.54
N VAL A 138 5.70 -8.15 14.72
CA VAL A 138 6.66 -7.63 15.69
C VAL A 138 5.93 -7.05 16.89
N GLY A 139 6.11 -7.65 18.06
CA GLY A 139 5.38 -7.27 19.28
C GLY A 139 4.02 -7.96 19.41
N ASP A 140 3.10 -7.35 20.17
CA ASP A 140 1.84 -7.95 20.57
C ASP A 140 0.61 -7.28 19.94
N TYR A 141 0.60 -7.08 18.63
CA TYR A 141 -0.52 -6.43 17.95
C TYR A 141 -1.84 -7.22 18.08
N GLY A 142 -1.75 -8.53 18.16
CA GLY A 142 -2.91 -9.42 18.34
C GLY A 142 -3.60 -9.88 17.03
N PHE A 143 -3.22 -9.33 15.87
CA PHE A 143 -3.68 -9.77 14.55
C PHE A 143 -2.53 -9.70 13.52
N PRO A 144 -1.74 -10.76 13.37
CA PRO A 144 -0.53 -10.72 12.52
C PRO A 144 -0.80 -10.83 11.01
N ASP A 145 -2.00 -11.28 10.60
CA ASP A 145 -2.30 -11.68 9.22
C ASP A 145 -2.68 -10.49 8.30
N LEU A 146 -2.31 -9.25 8.62
CA LEU A 146 -2.51 -8.12 7.71
C LEU A 146 -1.59 -8.25 6.49
N CYS A 147 -2.07 -7.85 5.29
CA CYS A 147 -1.21 -7.59 4.14
C CYS A 147 -0.54 -6.20 4.25
N GLY A 148 0.40 -5.87 3.35
CA GLY A 148 1.11 -4.58 3.36
C GLY A 148 0.17 -3.38 3.30
N ALA A 149 -0.86 -3.41 2.43
CA ALA A 149 -1.87 -2.35 2.38
C ALA A 149 -2.75 -2.30 3.64
N GLY A 150 -2.92 -3.43 4.33
CA GLY A 150 -3.54 -3.47 5.64
C GLY A 150 -2.73 -2.71 6.67
N VAL A 151 -1.40 -2.88 6.69
CA VAL A 151 -0.48 -2.13 7.57
C VAL A 151 -0.47 -0.64 7.21
N ALA A 152 -0.40 -0.29 5.92
CA ALA A 152 -0.47 1.10 5.46
C ALA A 152 -1.80 1.76 5.85
N PHE A 153 -2.92 1.02 5.79
CA PHE A 153 -4.22 1.49 6.26
C PHE A 153 -4.24 1.74 7.77
N GLN A 154 -3.62 0.87 8.56
CA GLN A 154 -3.49 1.08 10.01
C GLN A 154 -2.61 2.30 10.34
N LEU A 155 -1.54 2.54 9.56
CA LEU A 155 -0.73 3.75 9.71
C LEU A 155 -1.56 5.01 9.40
N ALA A 156 -2.35 5.02 8.32
CA ALA A 156 -3.25 6.13 8.01
C ALA A 156 -4.28 6.38 9.13
N ARG A 157 -4.83 5.31 9.75
CA ARG A 157 -5.69 5.43 10.94
C ARG A 157 -4.99 6.01 12.16
N ALA A 158 -3.71 5.68 12.35
CA ALA A 158 -2.92 6.20 13.47
C ALA A 158 -2.55 7.66 13.30
N LEU A 159 -2.35 8.10 12.05
CA LEU A 159 -2.02 9.48 11.69
C LEU A 159 -3.23 10.43 11.76
N SER A 160 -4.45 9.92 11.59
CA SER A 160 -5.68 10.72 11.59
C SER A 160 -6.77 10.08 12.47
N ASP A 161 -7.86 9.71 11.84
CA ASP A 161 -9.00 9.01 12.42
C ASP A 161 -9.53 7.94 11.45
N LEU A 162 -10.43 7.10 11.95
CA LEU A 162 -11.01 6.03 11.15
C LEU A 162 -11.77 6.54 9.91
N ASN A 163 -12.52 7.65 10.02
CA ASN A 163 -13.34 8.13 8.91
C ASN A 163 -12.47 8.60 7.75
N THR A 164 -11.38 9.30 8.03
CA THR A 164 -10.39 9.73 7.03
C THR A 164 -9.73 8.52 6.37
N ALA A 165 -9.29 7.54 7.16
CA ALA A 165 -8.67 6.34 6.64
C ALA A 165 -9.63 5.48 5.78
N LEU A 166 -10.93 5.42 6.14
CA LEU A 166 -11.95 4.71 5.35
C LEU A 166 -12.08 5.24 3.91
N GLY A 167 -11.60 6.46 3.63
CA GLY A 167 -11.46 6.99 2.28
C GLY A 167 -10.60 6.13 1.35
N HIS A 168 -9.73 5.28 1.89
CA HIS A 168 -8.78 4.44 1.14
C HIS A 168 -8.99 2.93 1.37
N ILE A 169 -10.06 2.52 2.03
CA ILE A 169 -10.29 1.12 2.42
C ILE A 169 -10.53 0.19 1.23
N ASP A 170 -10.93 0.72 0.10
CA ASP A 170 -11.06 0.00 -1.16
C ASP A 170 -9.73 -0.59 -1.64
N LEU A 171 -8.64 0.17 -1.51
CA LEU A 171 -7.28 -0.28 -1.85
C LEU A 171 -6.82 -1.38 -0.90
N ALA A 172 -6.99 -1.18 0.42
CA ALA A 172 -6.66 -2.19 1.41
C ALA A 172 -7.46 -3.49 1.20
N ALA A 173 -8.73 -3.41 0.76
CA ALA A 173 -9.53 -4.59 0.47
C ALA A 173 -9.08 -5.33 -0.79
N ILE A 174 -8.71 -4.61 -1.86
CA ILE A 174 -8.15 -5.21 -3.07
C ILE A 174 -6.87 -5.97 -2.73
N ALA A 175 -5.96 -5.34 -2.00
CA ALA A 175 -4.72 -5.95 -1.57
C ALA A 175 -4.94 -7.19 -0.70
N THR A 176 -5.74 -7.06 0.36
CA THR A 176 -6.03 -8.16 1.29
C THR A 176 -6.52 -9.43 0.59
N VAL A 177 -7.31 -9.26 -0.47
CA VAL A 177 -7.79 -10.39 -1.27
C VAL A 177 -6.74 -10.88 -2.26
N ALA A 178 -6.00 -9.97 -2.89
CA ALA A 178 -5.00 -10.32 -3.91
C ALA A 178 -3.76 -11.00 -3.33
N ASP A 179 -3.36 -10.64 -2.11
CA ASP A 179 -2.25 -11.22 -1.36
C ASP A 179 -2.61 -12.56 -0.67
N ILE A 180 -3.87 -12.99 -0.79
CA ILE A 180 -4.37 -14.30 -0.31
C ILE A 180 -4.21 -14.47 1.22
N VAL A 181 -4.17 -13.40 1.99
CA VAL A 181 -4.16 -13.48 3.45
C VAL A 181 -5.51 -13.98 4.00
N PRO A 182 -5.55 -14.63 5.19
CA PRO A 182 -6.79 -15.16 5.75
C PRO A 182 -7.86 -14.10 5.93
N LEU A 183 -9.07 -14.31 5.38
CA LEU A 183 -10.22 -13.39 5.51
C LEU A 183 -10.93 -13.57 6.86
N THR A 184 -10.17 -13.46 7.94
CA THR A 184 -10.64 -13.51 9.35
C THR A 184 -10.42 -12.15 10.02
N GLY A 185 -10.89 -11.98 11.25
CA GLY A 185 -10.60 -10.81 12.08
C GLY A 185 -10.69 -9.48 11.36
N GLU A 186 -9.62 -8.69 11.40
CA GLU A 186 -9.55 -7.38 10.74
C GLU A 186 -9.58 -7.45 9.21
N ASN A 187 -8.97 -8.46 8.59
CA ASN A 187 -9.00 -8.63 7.14
C ASN A 187 -10.43 -8.77 6.64
N ARG A 188 -11.28 -9.52 7.37
CA ARG A 188 -12.69 -9.64 7.05
C ARG A 188 -13.41 -8.30 7.14
N ALA A 189 -13.10 -7.48 8.14
CA ALA A 189 -13.68 -6.15 8.29
C ALA A 189 -13.22 -5.20 7.16
N ILE A 190 -11.93 -5.21 6.83
CA ILE A 190 -11.35 -4.42 5.72
C ILE A 190 -12.04 -4.79 4.41
N VAL A 191 -12.11 -6.09 4.07
CA VAL A 191 -12.70 -6.56 2.82
C VAL A 191 -14.20 -6.26 2.76
N ALA A 192 -14.96 -6.47 3.84
CA ALA A 192 -16.39 -6.16 3.87
C ALA A 192 -16.67 -4.67 3.66
N CYS A 193 -15.93 -3.79 4.33
CA CYS A 193 -16.06 -2.34 4.17
C CYS A 193 -15.59 -1.87 2.79
N GLY A 194 -14.47 -2.40 2.30
CA GLY A 194 -13.92 -2.06 1.00
C GLY A 194 -14.80 -2.51 -0.15
N LEU A 195 -15.36 -3.72 -0.11
CA LEU A 195 -16.34 -4.20 -1.09
C LEU A 195 -17.59 -3.32 -1.12
N LYS A 196 -18.09 -2.88 0.05
CA LYS A 196 -19.20 -1.94 0.10
C LYS A 196 -18.86 -0.64 -0.63
N ARG A 197 -17.67 -0.08 -0.39
CA ARG A 197 -17.20 1.13 -1.06
C ARG A 197 -17.03 0.92 -2.58
N LEU A 198 -16.37 -0.17 -2.99
CA LEU A 198 -16.16 -0.51 -4.41
C LEU A 198 -17.47 -0.67 -5.17
N ASN A 199 -18.50 -1.24 -4.55
CA ASN A 199 -19.81 -1.41 -5.15
C ASN A 199 -20.65 -0.12 -5.20
N LEU A 200 -20.41 0.82 -4.29
CA LEU A 200 -21.16 2.09 -4.25
C LEU A 200 -20.51 3.18 -5.11
N SER A 201 -19.19 3.27 -5.06
CA SER A 201 -18.42 4.34 -5.72
C SER A 201 -16.98 3.85 -5.96
N PRO A 202 -16.76 3.02 -6.98
CA PRO A 202 -15.41 2.56 -7.32
C PRO A 202 -14.53 3.73 -7.77
N ARG A 203 -13.22 3.64 -7.53
CA ARG A 203 -12.25 4.57 -8.12
C ARG A 203 -12.37 4.55 -9.65
N PRO A 204 -12.11 5.67 -10.36
CA PRO A 204 -12.22 5.72 -11.82
C PRO A 204 -11.43 4.60 -12.51
N GLY A 205 -10.20 4.34 -12.08
CA GLY A 205 -9.38 3.26 -12.64
C GLY A 205 -9.93 1.86 -12.37
N VAL A 206 -10.51 1.60 -11.19
CA VAL A 206 -11.16 0.32 -10.90
C VAL A 206 -12.40 0.16 -11.78
N ALA A 207 -13.19 1.22 -11.95
CA ALA A 207 -14.36 1.21 -12.85
C ALA A 207 -13.96 0.94 -14.31
N ALA A 208 -12.87 1.56 -14.79
CA ALA A 208 -12.32 1.31 -16.12
C ALA A 208 -11.88 -0.15 -16.28
N LEU A 209 -11.20 -0.71 -15.28
CA LEU A 209 -10.78 -2.12 -15.30
C LEU A 209 -11.98 -3.08 -15.30
N MET A 210 -13.04 -2.75 -14.55
CA MET A 210 -14.28 -3.52 -14.57
C MET A 210 -14.93 -3.50 -15.95
N ARG A 211 -15.00 -2.34 -16.61
CA ARG A 211 -15.53 -2.22 -17.97
C ARG A 211 -14.73 -3.08 -18.94
N SER A 212 -13.42 -2.95 -18.96
CA SER A 212 -12.52 -3.70 -19.84
C SER A 212 -12.63 -5.22 -19.61
N ALA A 213 -12.88 -5.64 -18.38
CA ALA A 213 -13.08 -7.06 -18.02
C ALA A 213 -14.52 -7.57 -18.23
N GLY A 214 -15.44 -6.77 -18.80
CA GLY A 214 -16.83 -7.16 -19.03
C GLY A 214 -17.66 -7.32 -17.75
N MET A 215 -17.31 -6.58 -16.69
CA MET A 215 -17.94 -6.63 -15.38
C MET A 215 -18.75 -5.36 -15.04
N GLU A 216 -18.96 -4.48 -16.00
CA GLU A 216 -19.72 -3.26 -15.78
C GLU A 216 -21.12 -3.55 -15.24
N GLY A 217 -21.52 -2.84 -14.21
CA GLY A 217 -22.83 -2.99 -13.56
C GLY A 217 -23.02 -4.28 -12.75
N LYS A 218 -22.02 -5.14 -12.68
CA LYS A 218 -22.08 -6.36 -11.86
C LYS A 218 -21.57 -6.07 -10.44
N PRO A 219 -22.17 -6.71 -9.42
CA PRO A 219 -21.64 -6.56 -8.05
C PRO A 219 -20.28 -7.23 -7.91
N LEU A 220 -19.39 -6.56 -7.18
CA LEU A 220 -18.07 -7.08 -6.81
C LEU A 220 -18.16 -7.91 -5.52
N PHE A 221 -17.51 -9.06 -5.55
CA PHE A 221 -17.30 -9.95 -4.42
C PHE A 221 -15.79 -10.18 -4.23
N SER A 222 -15.39 -10.83 -3.14
CA SER A 222 -13.99 -11.20 -2.92
C SER A 222 -13.43 -12.05 -4.06
N GLU A 223 -14.22 -13.00 -4.58
CA GLU A 223 -13.85 -13.83 -5.73
C GLU A 223 -13.60 -12.98 -7.00
N THR A 224 -14.36 -11.89 -7.18
CA THR A 224 -14.15 -10.98 -8.31
C THR A 224 -12.81 -10.27 -8.19
N ILE A 225 -12.44 -9.84 -6.98
CA ILE A 225 -11.11 -9.27 -6.73
C ILE A 225 -10.04 -10.32 -6.99
N ALA A 226 -10.16 -11.52 -6.38
CA ALA A 226 -9.16 -12.57 -6.46
C ALA A 226 -8.88 -13.04 -7.89
N PHE A 227 -9.95 -13.24 -8.70
CA PHE A 227 -9.83 -13.91 -10.00
C PHE A 227 -9.98 -12.99 -11.21
N GLN A 228 -10.39 -11.74 -11.01
CA GLN A 228 -10.58 -10.79 -12.11
C GLN A 228 -9.73 -9.52 -11.96
N LEU A 229 -9.84 -8.79 -10.86
CA LEU A 229 -9.14 -7.52 -10.69
C LEU A 229 -7.67 -7.72 -10.33
N GLY A 230 -7.38 -8.56 -9.32
CA GLY A 230 -6.02 -8.81 -8.83
C GLY A 230 -5.07 -9.29 -9.94
N PRO A 231 -5.40 -10.35 -10.71
CA PRO A 231 -4.55 -10.81 -11.80
C PRO A 231 -4.23 -9.73 -12.85
N ARG A 232 -5.21 -8.89 -13.20
CA ARG A 232 -5.02 -7.79 -14.16
C ARG A 232 -4.14 -6.69 -13.60
N LEU A 233 -4.30 -6.33 -12.34
CA LEU A 233 -3.41 -5.38 -11.66
C LEU A 233 -1.98 -5.95 -11.55
N ASN A 234 -1.82 -7.25 -11.32
CA ASN A 234 -0.52 -7.92 -11.32
C ASN A 234 0.12 -8.04 -12.71
N ALA A 235 -0.66 -7.96 -13.79
CA ALA A 235 -0.12 -8.02 -15.15
C ALA A 235 0.84 -6.83 -15.41
N GLY A 236 0.57 -5.65 -14.86
CA GLY A 236 1.49 -4.50 -14.91
C GLY A 236 2.90 -4.83 -14.40
N GLY A 237 3.01 -5.49 -13.25
CA GLY A 237 4.30 -5.92 -12.69
C GLY A 237 5.03 -6.99 -13.52
N ARG A 238 4.32 -7.81 -14.29
CA ARG A 238 4.91 -8.82 -15.20
C ARG A 238 5.49 -8.20 -16.47
N LEU A 239 4.94 -7.06 -16.92
CA LEU A 239 5.38 -6.31 -18.10
C LEU A 239 6.62 -5.44 -17.86
N ALA A 240 7.33 -5.61 -16.75
CA ALA A 240 8.42 -4.75 -16.30
C ALA A 240 7.98 -3.30 -15.98
N ASP A 241 6.69 -3.02 -15.89
CA ASP A 241 6.19 -1.66 -15.62
C ASP A 241 4.98 -1.64 -14.68
N ALA A 242 5.25 -1.84 -13.39
CA ALA A 242 4.24 -1.68 -12.31
C ALA A 242 3.61 -0.27 -12.30
N SER A 243 4.17 0.68 -13.08
CA SER A 243 3.65 2.04 -13.20
C SER A 243 2.28 2.09 -13.84
N LEU A 244 1.91 1.12 -14.71
CA LEU A 244 0.58 1.08 -15.34
C LEU A 244 -0.53 0.87 -14.30
N SER A 245 -0.38 -0.10 -13.41
CA SER A 245 -1.35 -0.35 -12.36
C SER A 245 -1.42 0.80 -11.36
N PHE A 246 -0.27 1.42 -11.05
CA PHE A 246 -0.24 2.64 -10.25
C PHE A 246 -0.98 3.79 -10.95
N GLN A 247 -0.72 4.05 -12.24
CA GLN A 247 -1.40 5.09 -13.03
C GLN A 247 -2.91 4.83 -13.10
N LEU A 248 -3.31 3.58 -13.31
CA LEU A 248 -4.72 3.19 -13.30
C LEU A 248 -5.41 3.56 -11.98
N LEU A 249 -4.78 3.26 -10.84
CA LEU A 249 -5.37 3.49 -9.53
C LEU A 249 -5.35 4.95 -9.07
N THR A 250 -4.50 5.79 -9.67
CA THR A 250 -4.35 7.21 -9.31
C THR A 250 -4.88 8.18 -10.35
N GLY A 251 -5.14 7.73 -11.57
CA GLY A 251 -5.59 8.56 -12.68
C GLY A 251 -7.06 9.00 -12.54
N SER A 252 -7.40 10.03 -13.30
CA SER A 252 -8.75 10.62 -13.34
C SER A 252 -9.27 10.87 -14.75
N ASP A 253 -8.42 10.75 -15.78
CA ASP A 253 -8.86 10.90 -17.18
C ASP A 253 -9.43 9.60 -17.72
N ASP A 254 -10.72 9.59 -18.06
CA ASP A 254 -11.44 8.38 -18.47
C ASP A 254 -10.87 7.72 -19.72
N PHE A 255 -10.32 8.51 -20.67
CA PHE A 255 -9.75 7.97 -21.90
C PHE A 255 -8.40 7.26 -21.63
N GLU A 256 -7.53 7.90 -20.84
CA GLU A 256 -6.26 7.28 -20.44
C GLU A 256 -6.49 6.02 -19.61
N LEU A 257 -7.42 6.08 -18.66
CA LEU A 257 -7.77 4.95 -17.81
C LEU A 257 -8.34 3.77 -18.60
N ALA A 258 -9.16 4.04 -19.61
CA ALA A 258 -9.67 2.99 -20.49
C ALA A 258 -8.53 2.31 -21.27
N ALA A 259 -7.60 3.09 -21.84
CA ALA A 259 -6.46 2.55 -22.58
C ALA A 259 -5.54 1.69 -21.67
N ILE A 260 -5.27 2.15 -20.45
CA ILE A 260 -4.47 1.39 -19.47
C ILE A 260 -5.19 0.10 -19.07
N ALA A 261 -6.51 0.17 -18.78
CA ALA A 261 -7.31 -0.98 -18.40
C ALA A 261 -7.35 -2.05 -19.49
N ASP A 262 -7.52 -1.65 -20.77
CA ASP A 262 -7.50 -2.55 -21.91
C ASP A 262 -6.14 -3.22 -22.09
N ARG A 263 -5.05 -2.48 -21.89
CA ARG A 263 -3.71 -3.02 -21.91
C ARG A 263 -3.51 -4.08 -20.81
N LEU A 264 -3.86 -3.76 -19.57
CA LEU A 264 -3.75 -4.70 -18.45
C LEU A 264 -4.65 -5.95 -18.63
N ASN A 265 -5.83 -5.78 -19.24
CA ASN A 265 -6.73 -6.88 -19.56
C ASN A 265 -6.17 -7.80 -20.66
N THR A 266 -5.48 -7.23 -21.65
CA THR A 266 -4.87 -7.99 -22.76
C THR A 266 -3.67 -8.83 -22.28
N GLU A 267 -2.91 -8.29 -21.33
CA GLU A 267 -1.68 -8.90 -20.82
C GLU A 267 -1.94 -9.94 -19.69
N ASN A 268 -3.16 -10.01 -19.18
CA ASN A 268 -3.57 -11.00 -18.17
C ASN A 268 -3.96 -12.32 -18.81
#